data_d950265a66e9bc553870fd471731dbbb
#
_entry.id   d950265a66e9bc553870fd471731dbbb
#
_cell.length_a   1.000
_cell.length_b   1.000
_cell.length_c   1.000
_cell.angle_alpha   90.00
_cell.angle_beta   90.00
_cell.angle_gamma   90.00
#
_symmetry.space_group_name_H-M   'P 1'
#
loop_
_entity.id
_entity.type
_entity.pdbx_description
1 polymer ?
#
loop_
_entity_poly.entity_id
_entity_poly.type
_entity_poly.pdbx_seq_one_letter_code
_entity_poly.pdbx_strand_id
1 'polypeptide(L)'
;MEISEIHIYQHNLPVKNGPYTMAHAKVYELDTTLVKVITKSGHVGWGETCPVGPTYAEAHAKGARAALEVIAPGLIGCSIEPKILHSKMDSLLKGHNYAKAAIDIAAHDALGKILNRSIASLLGGAKHQVVPSYYATGVGSPDEIVKIVKEKIVEGYPRLQIKVGGRPIELDIEVIKKVGELIKDKGIRMAVDANRGWTTRDAIRASRECPEIPFVMEQPCDTIEDLIKIRPQVSHPIYMDENSTSLNTVILAVGRGIVDGFGMKITRIGGLQPMKTFRDICESANLPHTCDDSWGGDIIAAACTQVAATVKENLLEGVWLAAPYIEGHYDEKNGVQINKGHISVSQKPGLGIEIDEKKFSALIFSF
;
A
#
# COMPACT_ATOMS: atom_id res chain seq x y z
N MET A 1 0.98 26.70 12.05
CA MET A 1 1.98 25.65 11.74
C MET A 1 2.25 25.71 10.24
N GLU A 2 3.33 26.42 9.85
CA GLU A 2 3.62 26.72 8.44
C GLU A 2 4.93 26.04 8.02
N ILE A 3 5.00 25.64 6.75
CA ILE A 3 6.19 25.06 6.11
C ILE A 3 7.23 26.16 5.93
N SER A 4 8.47 25.93 6.37
CA SER A 4 9.62 26.81 6.13
C SER A 4 10.52 26.30 5.02
N GLU A 5 10.70 24.97 4.93
CA GLU A 5 11.57 24.32 3.94
C GLU A 5 11.00 22.96 3.52
N ILE A 6 11.29 22.57 2.29
CA ILE A 6 11.02 21.23 1.75
C ILE A 6 12.27 20.70 1.08
N HIS A 7 12.79 19.55 1.54
CA HIS A 7 13.92 18.89 0.93
C HIS A 7 13.46 17.57 0.30
N ILE A 8 13.93 17.27 -0.90
CA ILE A 8 13.57 16.07 -1.67
C ILE A 8 14.82 15.24 -1.92
N TYR A 9 14.80 14.00 -1.48
CA TYR A 9 15.89 13.03 -1.62
C TYR A 9 15.51 11.91 -2.56
N GLN A 10 16.50 11.34 -3.23
CA GLN A 10 16.41 10.08 -3.94
C GLN A 10 17.16 9.01 -3.14
N HIS A 11 16.64 7.80 -3.11
CA HIS A 11 17.30 6.65 -2.51
C HIS A 11 16.92 5.37 -3.25
N ASN A 12 17.85 4.41 -3.28
CA ASN A 12 17.63 3.09 -3.87
C ASN A 12 17.38 2.06 -2.78
N LEU A 13 16.37 1.20 -3.00
CA LEU A 13 16.05 0.07 -2.13
C LEU A 13 16.28 -1.23 -2.92
N PRO A 14 17.41 -1.91 -2.72
CA PRO A 14 17.69 -3.19 -3.36
C PRO A 14 16.70 -4.28 -2.94
N VAL A 15 16.31 -5.14 -3.89
CA VAL A 15 15.42 -6.27 -3.61
C VAL A 15 16.24 -7.47 -3.15
N LYS A 16 15.87 -8.03 -1.98
CA LYS A 16 16.48 -9.25 -1.43
C LYS A 16 16.21 -10.46 -2.32
N ASN A 17 17.23 -11.27 -2.59
CA ASN A 17 17.08 -12.52 -3.34
C ASN A 17 16.34 -12.32 -4.69
N GLY A 18 16.44 -11.10 -5.22
CA GLY A 18 15.68 -10.65 -6.40
C GLY A 18 15.85 -11.46 -7.66
N PRO A 19 15.08 -11.15 -8.70
CA PRO A 19 14.06 -10.11 -8.73
C PRO A 19 12.73 -10.56 -8.11
N TYR A 20 11.94 -9.60 -7.61
CA TYR A 20 10.53 -9.85 -7.30
C TYR A 20 9.71 -9.83 -8.60
N THR A 21 8.96 -10.91 -8.88
CA THR A 21 8.25 -11.10 -10.15
C THR A 21 6.74 -10.94 -9.96
N MET A 22 6.14 -10.05 -10.75
CA MET A 22 4.69 -9.84 -10.89
C MET A 22 4.24 -10.20 -12.31
N ALA A 23 2.94 -10.20 -12.58
CA ALA A 23 2.38 -10.54 -13.89
C ALA A 23 3.02 -9.77 -15.06
N HIS A 24 3.36 -8.50 -14.86
CA HIS A 24 3.85 -7.59 -15.93
C HIS A 24 5.22 -6.96 -15.63
N ALA A 25 5.88 -7.29 -14.51
CA ALA A 25 7.13 -6.64 -14.13
C ALA A 25 8.07 -7.55 -13.31
N LYS A 26 9.37 -7.30 -13.45
CA LYS A 26 10.42 -7.84 -12.57
C LYS A 26 11.14 -6.66 -11.92
N VAL A 27 11.19 -6.64 -10.59
CA VAL A 27 11.78 -5.57 -9.80
C VAL A 27 13.07 -6.05 -9.18
N TYR A 28 14.19 -5.42 -9.54
CA TYR A 28 15.51 -5.71 -9.00
C TYR A 28 15.93 -4.70 -7.92
N GLU A 29 15.52 -3.46 -8.10
CA GLU A 29 15.79 -2.33 -7.22
C GLU A 29 14.65 -1.31 -7.38
N LEU A 30 14.35 -0.60 -6.32
CA LEU A 30 13.34 0.43 -6.29
C LEU A 30 14.00 1.81 -6.16
N ASP A 31 13.58 2.74 -6.99
CA ASP A 31 13.95 4.15 -6.92
C ASP A 31 12.90 4.88 -6.07
N THR A 32 13.18 5.07 -4.77
CA THR A 32 12.27 5.78 -3.87
C THR A 32 12.61 7.27 -3.77
N THR A 33 11.59 8.07 -3.47
CA THR A 33 11.68 9.50 -3.24
C THR A 33 11.22 9.83 -1.84
N LEU A 34 12.08 10.51 -1.08
CA LEU A 34 11.78 10.94 0.29
C LEU A 34 11.62 12.44 0.34
N VAL A 35 10.68 12.90 1.15
CA VAL A 35 10.37 14.30 1.38
C VAL A 35 10.54 14.64 2.84
N LYS A 36 11.37 15.64 3.12
CA LYS A 36 11.54 16.24 4.44
C LYS A 36 10.83 17.58 4.45
N VAL A 37 9.86 17.75 5.32
CA VAL A 37 9.19 19.05 5.57
C VAL A 37 9.69 19.60 6.89
N ILE A 38 10.17 20.85 6.86
CA ILE A 38 10.57 21.60 8.05
C ILE A 38 9.56 22.70 8.27
N THR A 39 9.06 22.82 9.49
CA THR A 39 8.11 23.87 9.86
C THR A 39 8.84 25.10 10.42
N LYS A 40 8.21 26.27 10.41
CA LYS A 40 8.75 27.51 11.06
C LYS A 40 9.06 27.33 12.55
N SER A 41 8.47 26.35 13.22
CA SER A 41 8.77 26.00 14.61
C SER A 41 9.94 25.02 14.76
N GLY A 42 10.60 24.64 13.66
CA GLY A 42 11.76 23.74 13.65
C GLY A 42 11.41 22.24 13.70
N HIS A 43 10.13 21.86 13.71
CA HIS A 43 9.76 20.45 13.66
C HIS A 43 9.95 19.88 12.26
N VAL A 44 10.44 18.64 12.22
CA VAL A 44 10.75 17.91 10.98
C VAL A 44 9.78 16.75 10.81
N GLY A 45 9.14 16.69 9.65
CA GLY A 45 8.35 15.55 9.23
C GLY A 45 8.94 14.88 7.98
N TRP A 46 8.78 13.56 7.89
CA TRP A 46 9.26 12.74 6.78
C TRP A 46 8.11 12.07 6.03
N GLY A 47 8.22 12.04 4.73
CA GLY A 47 7.30 11.33 3.84
C GLY A 47 8.05 10.59 2.75
N GLU A 48 7.38 9.66 2.11
CA GLU A 48 7.97 8.80 1.09
C GLU A 48 6.96 8.49 0.00
N THR A 49 7.47 8.31 -1.23
CA THR A 49 6.75 7.71 -2.34
C THR A 49 7.68 6.82 -3.15
N CYS A 50 7.24 5.59 -3.41
CA CYS A 50 8.02 4.57 -4.10
C CYS A 50 7.19 3.87 -5.18
N PRO A 51 6.90 4.55 -6.32
CA PRO A 51 6.18 3.92 -7.41
C PRO A 51 7.01 2.78 -8.01
N VAL A 52 6.40 1.61 -8.13
CA VAL A 52 7.09 0.42 -8.69
C VAL A 52 7.37 0.54 -10.19
N GLY A 53 6.75 1.48 -10.86
CA GLY A 53 6.99 1.81 -12.25
C GLY A 53 5.73 1.94 -13.11
N PRO A 54 5.89 2.42 -14.36
CA PRO A 54 4.77 2.81 -15.23
C PRO A 54 3.96 1.61 -15.78
N THR A 55 4.46 0.39 -15.65
CA THR A 55 3.71 -0.82 -16.02
C THR A 55 2.73 -1.27 -14.96
N TYR A 56 2.87 -0.76 -13.73
CA TYR A 56 1.98 -1.08 -12.62
C TYR A 56 0.93 0.01 -12.38
N ALA A 57 1.32 1.28 -12.43
CA ALA A 57 0.45 2.42 -12.20
C ALA A 57 0.89 3.63 -13.04
N GLU A 58 0.04 4.63 -13.17
CA GLU A 58 0.32 5.90 -13.86
C GLU A 58 1.32 6.77 -13.08
N ALA A 59 2.39 6.17 -12.59
CA ALA A 59 3.41 6.84 -11.79
C ALA A 59 4.77 6.16 -11.94
N HIS A 60 5.83 6.96 -11.88
CA HIS A 60 7.21 6.47 -11.79
C HIS A 60 8.06 7.48 -11.00
N ALA A 61 9.19 7.04 -10.46
CA ALA A 61 10.00 7.83 -9.53
C ALA A 61 10.41 9.21 -10.06
N LYS A 62 10.89 9.28 -11.31
CA LYS A 62 11.28 10.56 -11.93
C LYS A 62 10.08 11.49 -12.12
N GLY A 63 8.91 10.95 -12.50
CA GLY A 63 7.67 11.72 -12.61
C GLY A 63 7.18 12.24 -11.27
N ALA A 64 7.32 11.45 -10.20
CA ALA A 64 7.01 11.89 -8.85
C ALA A 64 7.92 13.07 -8.43
N ARG A 65 9.23 12.98 -8.68
CA ARG A 65 10.18 14.08 -8.39
C ARG A 65 9.91 15.32 -9.21
N ALA A 66 9.62 15.20 -10.49
CA ALA A 66 9.25 16.34 -11.36
C ALA A 66 7.95 17.01 -10.86
N ALA A 67 6.96 16.24 -10.43
CA ALA A 67 5.75 16.80 -9.83
C ALA A 67 6.03 17.51 -8.49
N LEU A 68 6.91 16.96 -7.66
CA LEU A 68 7.35 17.60 -6.41
C LEU A 68 8.07 18.92 -6.67
N GLU A 69 8.92 19.00 -7.69
CA GLU A 69 9.60 20.24 -8.11
C GLU A 69 8.61 21.37 -8.47
N VAL A 70 7.47 20.99 -9.08
CA VAL A 70 6.40 21.96 -9.40
C VAL A 70 5.61 22.37 -8.16
N ILE A 71 5.32 21.44 -7.26
CA ILE A 71 4.43 21.69 -6.11
C ILE A 71 5.16 22.38 -4.95
N ALA A 72 6.37 21.94 -4.60
CA ALA A 72 7.04 22.30 -3.36
C ALA A 72 7.28 23.81 -3.18
N PRO A 73 7.70 24.58 -4.20
CA PRO A 73 7.88 26.02 -4.04
C PRO A 73 6.62 26.77 -3.61
N GLY A 74 5.46 26.33 -4.14
CA GLY A 74 4.16 26.95 -3.84
C GLY A 74 3.58 26.57 -2.46
N LEU A 75 4.26 25.69 -1.72
CA LEU A 75 3.87 25.28 -0.38
C LEU A 75 4.65 25.98 0.73
N ILE A 76 5.73 26.67 0.43
CA ILE A 76 6.49 27.45 1.42
C ILE A 76 5.56 28.52 2.01
N GLY A 77 5.51 28.60 3.34
CA GLY A 77 4.58 29.46 4.08
C GLY A 77 3.15 28.90 4.22
N CYS A 78 2.82 27.80 3.59
CA CYS A 78 1.51 27.17 3.74
C CYS A 78 1.38 26.39 5.05
N SER A 79 0.13 26.27 5.53
CA SER A 79 -0.19 25.44 6.69
C SER A 79 0.03 23.97 6.40
N ILE A 80 0.54 23.21 7.40
CA ILE A 80 0.61 21.74 7.36
C ILE A 80 -0.70 21.06 7.73
N GLU A 81 -1.78 21.82 7.99
CA GLU A 81 -3.11 21.24 8.25
C GLU A 81 -3.57 20.41 7.04
N PRO A 82 -3.88 19.09 7.21
CA PRO A 82 -3.99 18.16 6.08
C PRO A 82 -4.95 18.60 4.98
N LYS A 83 -6.17 19.02 5.32
CA LYS A 83 -7.17 19.44 4.32
C LYS A 83 -6.77 20.73 3.59
N ILE A 84 -6.16 21.68 4.30
CA ILE A 84 -5.68 22.94 3.73
C ILE A 84 -4.53 22.66 2.77
N LEU A 85 -3.58 21.83 3.20
CA LEU A 85 -2.42 21.44 2.40
C LEU A 85 -2.84 20.70 1.13
N HIS A 86 -3.77 19.74 1.22
CA HIS A 86 -4.30 19.03 0.04
C HIS A 86 -4.97 19.98 -0.95
N SER A 87 -5.83 20.88 -0.49
CA SER A 87 -6.47 21.88 -1.34
C SER A 87 -5.44 22.76 -2.06
N LYS A 88 -4.36 23.12 -1.36
CA LYS A 88 -3.28 23.90 -1.95
C LYS A 88 -2.52 23.10 -3.00
N MET A 89 -2.13 21.83 -2.70
CA MET A 89 -1.47 20.95 -3.68
C MET A 89 -2.32 20.75 -4.93
N ASP A 90 -3.64 20.58 -4.78
CA ASP A 90 -4.57 20.41 -5.90
C ASP A 90 -4.73 21.67 -6.75
N SER A 91 -4.54 22.85 -6.16
CA SER A 91 -4.53 24.12 -6.89
C SER A 91 -3.25 24.34 -7.69
N LEU A 92 -2.13 23.76 -7.24
CA LEU A 92 -0.81 23.89 -7.89
C LEU A 92 -0.62 22.87 -9.02
N LEU A 93 -1.11 21.64 -8.83
CA LEU A 93 -0.96 20.58 -9.82
C LEU A 93 -2.12 19.58 -9.74
N LYS A 94 -2.79 19.31 -10.86
CA LYS A 94 -3.83 18.28 -10.94
C LYS A 94 -3.23 16.88 -11.02
N GLY A 95 -3.90 15.89 -10.41
CA GLY A 95 -3.40 14.52 -10.39
C GLY A 95 -2.12 14.36 -9.56
N HIS A 96 -1.21 13.51 -10.00
CA HIS A 96 0.10 13.26 -9.37
C HIS A 96 0.01 12.87 -7.88
N ASN A 97 -0.96 12.02 -7.54
CA ASN A 97 -1.24 11.60 -6.16
C ASN A 97 -0.01 11.04 -5.45
N TYR A 98 0.84 10.28 -6.16
CA TYR A 98 2.08 9.73 -5.59
C TYR A 98 3.01 10.83 -5.05
N ALA A 99 3.16 11.94 -5.77
CA ALA A 99 3.97 13.06 -5.31
C ALA A 99 3.34 13.76 -4.11
N LYS A 100 2.03 14.04 -4.17
CA LYS A 100 1.28 14.67 -3.08
C LYS A 100 1.31 13.84 -1.80
N ALA A 101 1.27 12.50 -1.93
CA ALA A 101 1.31 11.58 -0.81
C ALA A 101 2.58 11.75 0.04
N ALA A 102 3.75 11.93 -0.59
CA ALA A 102 4.98 12.13 0.15
C ALA A 102 4.96 13.41 0.98
N ILE A 103 4.40 14.50 0.44
CA ILE A 103 4.23 15.78 1.19
C ILE A 103 3.19 15.61 2.30
N ASP A 104 2.06 14.94 2.02
CA ASP A 104 1.00 14.70 2.99
C ASP A 104 1.48 13.87 4.19
N ILE A 105 2.21 12.77 3.93
CA ILE A 105 2.78 11.93 4.99
C ILE A 105 3.78 12.75 5.83
N ALA A 106 4.66 13.55 5.19
CA ALA A 106 5.61 14.40 5.91
C ALA A 106 4.91 15.45 6.78
N ALA A 107 3.85 16.06 6.26
CA ALA A 107 3.06 17.05 7.02
C ALA A 107 2.36 16.39 8.23
N HIS A 108 1.79 15.19 8.07
CA HIS A 108 1.20 14.46 9.19
C HIS A 108 2.24 14.06 10.24
N ASP A 109 3.44 13.64 9.83
CA ASP A 109 4.53 13.34 10.74
C ASP A 109 4.95 14.57 11.55
N ALA A 110 5.16 15.72 10.89
CA ALA A 110 5.45 16.98 11.55
C ALA A 110 4.32 17.40 12.51
N LEU A 111 3.07 17.32 12.06
CA LEU A 111 1.90 17.65 12.87
C LEU A 111 1.80 16.78 14.12
N GLY A 112 2.01 15.47 13.96
CA GLY A 112 2.03 14.52 15.08
C GLY A 112 3.10 14.86 16.11
N LYS A 113 4.30 15.22 15.66
CA LYS A 113 5.40 15.66 16.53
C LYS A 113 5.08 16.96 17.27
N ILE A 114 4.52 17.96 16.58
CA ILE A 114 4.09 19.23 17.18
C ILE A 114 3.02 19.01 18.27
N LEU A 115 2.04 18.14 17.98
CA LEU A 115 0.94 17.86 18.90
C LEU A 115 1.26 16.78 19.93
N ASN A 116 2.45 16.19 19.89
CA ASN A 116 2.88 15.04 20.70
C ASN A 116 1.87 13.88 20.59
N ARG A 117 1.47 13.52 19.37
CA ARG A 117 0.52 12.47 19.06
C ARG A 117 0.98 11.60 17.92
N SER A 118 0.66 10.28 17.98
CA SER A 118 0.88 9.38 16.84
C SER A 118 -0.06 9.73 15.67
N ILE A 119 0.31 9.33 14.46
CA ILE A 119 -0.55 9.49 13.27
C ILE A 119 -1.90 8.79 13.48
N ALA A 120 -1.93 7.58 14.03
CA ALA A 120 -3.19 6.89 14.33
C ALA A 120 -4.11 7.73 15.25
N SER A 121 -3.54 8.44 16.22
CA SER A 121 -4.30 9.36 17.06
C SER A 121 -4.89 10.54 16.27
N LEU A 122 -4.15 11.08 15.28
CA LEU A 122 -4.63 12.15 14.39
C LEU A 122 -5.73 11.66 13.42
N LEU A 123 -5.69 10.39 13.04
CA LEU A 123 -6.65 9.78 12.13
C LEU A 123 -7.94 9.29 12.81
N GLY A 124 -8.14 9.57 14.10
CA GLY A 124 -9.35 9.25 14.84
C GLY A 124 -9.16 8.29 16.01
N GLY A 125 -7.94 7.85 16.28
CA GLY A 125 -7.58 6.99 17.42
C GLY A 125 -7.27 5.55 17.02
N ALA A 126 -6.21 5.01 17.63
CA ALA A 126 -5.82 3.62 17.45
C ALA A 126 -6.83 2.69 18.13
N LYS A 127 -7.35 1.72 17.40
CA LYS A 127 -8.17 0.61 17.90
C LYS A 127 -7.33 -0.62 18.21
N HIS A 128 -6.12 -0.70 17.59
CA HIS A 128 -5.21 -1.83 17.70
C HIS A 128 -3.82 -1.38 18.14
N GLN A 129 -3.18 -2.14 19.02
CA GLN A 129 -1.76 -2.00 19.36
C GLN A 129 -0.88 -2.92 18.52
N VAL A 130 -1.49 -3.94 17.91
CA VAL A 130 -0.86 -4.91 17.02
C VAL A 130 -1.83 -5.12 15.85
N VAL A 131 -1.32 -5.09 14.63
CA VAL A 131 -2.09 -5.32 13.41
C VAL A 131 -1.58 -6.54 12.66
N PRO A 132 -2.44 -7.30 11.96
CA PRO A 132 -2.00 -8.41 11.14
C PRO A 132 -1.23 -7.91 9.91
N SER A 133 -0.18 -8.63 9.54
CA SER A 133 0.48 -8.49 8.26
C SER A 133 0.10 -9.64 7.34
N TYR A 134 0.43 -9.54 6.07
CA TYR A 134 0.34 -10.64 5.13
C TYR A 134 1.56 -10.70 4.22
N TYR A 135 1.81 -11.89 3.66
CA TYR A 135 2.90 -12.11 2.72
C TYR A 135 2.35 -12.28 1.30
N ALA A 136 2.94 -11.57 0.34
CA ALA A 136 2.63 -11.72 -1.07
C ALA A 136 3.72 -12.55 -1.75
N THR A 137 3.34 -13.63 -2.43
CA THR A 137 4.30 -14.40 -3.25
C THR A 137 4.66 -13.62 -4.52
N GLY A 138 5.77 -13.98 -5.17
CA GLY A 138 5.93 -13.68 -6.58
C GLY A 138 5.10 -14.65 -7.45
N VAL A 139 5.05 -14.40 -8.77
CA VAL A 139 4.59 -15.39 -9.75
C VAL A 139 5.68 -16.45 -9.92
N GLY A 140 5.34 -17.72 -9.71
CA GLY A 140 6.27 -18.86 -9.78
C GLY A 140 5.57 -20.17 -10.14
N SER A 141 6.32 -21.24 -10.35
CA SER A 141 5.74 -22.56 -10.57
C SER A 141 4.90 -23.02 -9.36
N PRO A 142 3.91 -23.93 -9.54
CA PRO A 142 3.10 -24.43 -8.42
C PRO A 142 3.93 -24.95 -7.24
N ASP A 143 5.01 -25.68 -7.51
CA ASP A 143 5.82 -26.28 -6.45
C ASP A 143 6.69 -25.23 -5.71
N GLU A 144 7.21 -24.22 -6.43
CA GLU A 144 7.90 -23.08 -5.81
C GLU A 144 6.97 -22.30 -4.88
N ILE A 145 5.75 -22.00 -5.32
CA ILE A 145 4.77 -21.29 -4.50
C ILE A 145 4.38 -22.11 -3.26
N VAL A 146 4.15 -23.41 -3.41
CA VAL A 146 3.86 -24.31 -2.28
C VAL A 146 5.00 -24.30 -1.26
N LYS A 147 6.26 -24.30 -1.71
CA LYS A 147 7.42 -24.22 -0.83
C LYS A 147 7.42 -22.91 -0.03
N ILE A 148 7.27 -21.78 -0.71
CA ILE A 148 7.20 -20.46 -0.07
C ILE A 148 6.05 -20.41 0.94
N VAL A 149 4.86 -20.85 0.55
CA VAL A 149 3.68 -20.85 1.42
C VAL A 149 3.92 -21.69 2.69
N LYS A 150 4.55 -22.86 2.60
CA LYS A 150 4.93 -23.66 3.78
C LYS A 150 5.82 -22.89 4.74
N GLU A 151 6.82 -22.17 4.23
CA GLU A 151 7.71 -21.34 5.05
C GLU A 151 6.92 -20.22 5.74
N LYS A 152 6.03 -19.52 5.01
CA LYS A 152 5.24 -18.41 5.56
C LYS A 152 4.16 -18.85 6.56
N ILE A 153 3.66 -20.05 6.45
CA ILE A 153 2.80 -20.67 7.48
C ILE A 153 3.59 -20.82 8.79
N VAL A 154 4.82 -21.33 8.72
CA VAL A 154 5.70 -21.49 9.91
C VAL A 154 6.06 -20.12 10.52
N GLU A 155 6.26 -19.09 9.69
CA GLU A 155 6.49 -17.71 10.13
C GLU A 155 5.25 -17.06 10.76
N GLY A 156 4.07 -17.69 10.68
CA GLY A 156 2.86 -17.28 11.38
C GLY A 156 2.02 -16.22 10.68
N TYR A 157 2.14 -16.05 9.38
CA TYR A 157 1.30 -15.12 8.63
C TYR A 157 -0.18 -15.55 8.62
N PRO A 158 -1.11 -14.69 9.06
CA PRO A 158 -2.55 -15.02 9.11
C PRO A 158 -3.25 -14.88 7.75
N ARG A 159 -2.60 -14.26 6.77
CA ARG A 159 -3.09 -14.08 5.40
C ARG A 159 -1.94 -14.21 4.41
N LEU A 160 -2.23 -14.86 3.27
CA LEU A 160 -1.31 -15.00 2.15
C LEU A 160 -1.96 -14.43 0.89
N GLN A 161 -1.19 -13.65 0.14
CA GLN A 161 -1.57 -13.17 -1.19
C GLN A 161 -0.75 -13.94 -2.22
N ILE A 162 -1.42 -14.65 -3.09
CA ILE A 162 -0.82 -15.49 -4.12
C ILE A 162 -0.86 -14.75 -5.44
N LYS A 163 0.31 -14.39 -5.96
CA LYS A 163 0.41 -13.72 -7.26
C LYS A 163 0.19 -14.71 -8.40
N VAL A 164 -0.68 -14.32 -9.32
CA VAL A 164 -1.07 -15.07 -10.50
C VAL A 164 -1.11 -14.16 -11.73
N GLY A 165 -1.53 -14.68 -12.90
CA GLY A 165 -1.61 -13.91 -14.14
C GLY A 165 -0.29 -13.84 -14.91
N GLY A 166 -0.36 -13.34 -16.14
CA GLY A 166 0.80 -13.23 -17.04
C GLY A 166 1.30 -14.58 -17.57
N ARG A 167 0.52 -15.65 -17.41
CA ARG A 167 0.82 -17.02 -17.84
C ARG A 167 -0.46 -17.80 -18.14
N PRO A 168 -0.40 -19.04 -18.69
CA PRO A 168 -1.58 -19.87 -18.90
C PRO A 168 -2.39 -20.06 -17.62
N ILE A 169 -3.71 -19.88 -17.70
CA ILE A 169 -4.64 -19.92 -16.56
C ILE A 169 -4.64 -21.27 -15.83
N GLU A 170 -4.32 -22.35 -16.53
CA GLU A 170 -4.21 -23.70 -15.97
C GLU A 170 -3.18 -23.76 -14.83
N LEU A 171 -2.05 -23.07 -14.99
CA LEU A 171 -1.01 -22.99 -13.96
C LEU A 171 -1.49 -22.17 -12.74
N ASP A 172 -2.25 -21.11 -12.95
CA ASP A 172 -2.83 -20.31 -11.87
C ASP A 172 -3.86 -21.14 -11.07
N ILE A 173 -4.74 -21.86 -11.77
CA ILE A 173 -5.72 -22.75 -11.15
C ILE A 173 -5.01 -23.86 -10.35
N GLU A 174 -3.93 -24.44 -10.89
CA GLU A 174 -3.14 -25.43 -10.17
C GLU A 174 -2.54 -24.87 -8.88
N VAL A 175 -1.98 -23.67 -8.93
CA VAL A 175 -1.44 -22.96 -7.74
C VAL A 175 -2.54 -22.75 -6.73
N ILE A 176 -3.71 -22.21 -7.13
CA ILE A 176 -4.84 -21.96 -6.24
C ILE A 176 -5.26 -23.26 -5.53
N LYS A 177 -5.40 -24.37 -6.28
CA LYS A 177 -5.79 -25.67 -5.74
C LYS A 177 -4.76 -26.22 -4.74
N LYS A 178 -3.46 -26.20 -5.09
CA LYS A 178 -2.39 -26.69 -4.21
C LYS A 178 -2.26 -25.85 -2.93
N VAL A 179 -2.33 -24.53 -3.04
CA VAL A 179 -2.27 -23.66 -1.87
C VAL A 179 -3.53 -23.77 -1.02
N GLY A 180 -4.70 -23.79 -1.64
CA GLY A 180 -5.98 -23.96 -0.94
C GLY A 180 -6.00 -25.24 -0.08
N GLU A 181 -5.57 -26.37 -0.63
CA GLU A 181 -5.47 -27.62 0.14
C GLU A 181 -4.42 -27.53 1.26
N LEU A 182 -3.30 -26.85 1.02
CA LEU A 182 -2.23 -26.72 2.00
C LEU A 182 -2.65 -25.87 3.23
N ILE A 183 -3.48 -24.83 3.04
CA ILE A 183 -3.93 -23.93 4.12
C ILE A 183 -5.29 -24.33 4.71
N LYS A 184 -5.94 -25.35 4.15
CA LYS A 184 -7.20 -25.88 4.66
C LYS A 184 -7.10 -26.14 6.16
N ASP A 185 -8.09 -25.74 6.90
CA ASP A 185 -8.20 -25.90 8.37
C ASP A 185 -7.10 -25.22 9.21
N LYS A 186 -6.28 -24.33 8.60
CA LYS A 186 -5.23 -23.61 9.33
C LYS A 186 -5.64 -22.19 9.78
N GLY A 187 -6.86 -21.76 9.45
CA GLY A 187 -7.31 -20.40 9.78
C GLY A 187 -6.59 -19.30 9.00
N ILE A 188 -5.87 -19.65 7.92
CA ILE A 188 -5.14 -18.70 7.06
C ILE A 188 -6.04 -18.25 5.93
N ARG A 189 -6.17 -16.95 5.73
CA ARG A 189 -6.94 -16.37 4.63
C ARG A 189 -6.09 -16.30 3.37
N MET A 190 -6.70 -16.52 2.20
CA MET A 190 -6.04 -16.44 0.90
C MET A 190 -6.63 -15.32 0.04
N ALA A 191 -5.77 -14.49 -0.52
CA ALA A 191 -6.08 -13.66 -1.67
C ALA A 191 -5.31 -14.17 -2.89
N VAL A 192 -5.94 -14.11 -4.04
CA VAL A 192 -5.36 -14.43 -5.34
C VAL A 192 -5.33 -13.14 -6.14
N ASP A 193 -4.14 -12.61 -6.37
CA ASP A 193 -3.95 -11.30 -6.99
C ASP A 193 -3.36 -11.48 -8.38
N ALA A 194 -4.17 -11.15 -9.38
CA ALA A 194 -3.78 -11.23 -10.79
C ALA A 194 -3.11 -9.93 -11.29
N ASN A 195 -3.07 -8.87 -10.52
CA ASN A 195 -2.55 -7.56 -10.92
C ASN A 195 -3.03 -7.17 -12.34
N ARG A 196 -4.32 -7.31 -12.62
CA ARG A 196 -4.96 -7.07 -13.93
C ARG A 196 -4.57 -8.08 -15.03
N GLY A 197 -3.86 -9.15 -14.69
CA GLY A 197 -3.28 -10.10 -15.64
C GLY A 197 -4.26 -11.13 -16.22
N TRP A 198 -5.50 -11.22 -15.72
CA TRP A 198 -6.51 -12.14 -16.26
C TRP A 198 -7.47 -11.45 -17.23
N THR A 199 -7.87 -12.17 -18.28
CA THR A 199 -9.05 -11.80 -19.04
C THR A 199 -10.32 -12.08 -18.24
N THR A 200 -11.46 -11.49 -18.64
CA THR A 200 -12.76 -11.81 -18.03
C THR A 200 -13.07 -13.31 -18.06
N ARG A 201 -12.71 -13.99 -19.18
CA ARG A 201 -12.86 -15.44 -19.32
C ARG A 201 -12.02 -16.21 -18.30
N ASP A 202 -10.77 -15.79 -18.08
CA ASP A 202 -9.86 -16.47 -17.16
C ASP A 202 -10.29 -16.29 -15.70
N ALA A 203 -10.73 -15.09 -15.31
CA ALA A 203 -11.29 -14.81 -13.99
C ALA A 203 -12.52 -15.68 -13.70
N ILE A 204 -13.47 -15.76 -14.65
CA ILE A 204 -14.65 -16.61 -14.52
C ILE A 204 -14.26 -18.09 -14.42
N ARG A 205 -13.30 -18.53 -15.24
CA ARG A 205 -12.80 -19.92 -15.23
C ARG A 205 -12.14 -20.27 -13.90
N ALA A 206 -11.26 -19.40 -13.35
CA ALA A 206 -10.62 -19.63 -12.07
C ALA A 206 -11.66 -19.78 -10.94
N SER A 207 -12.69 -18.92 -10.92
CA SER A 207 -13.77 -19.03 -9.93
C SER A 207 -14.55 -20.35 -10.07
N ARG A 208 -14.88 -20.76 -11.29
CA ARG A 208 -15.67 -21.97 -11.56
C ARG A 208 -14.91 -23.28 -11.30
N GLU A 209 -13.61 -23.30 -11.54
CA GLU A 209 -12.77 -24.50 -11.34
C GLU A 209 -12.26 -24.67 -9.89
N CYS A 210 -12.45 -23.62 -9.04
CA CYS A 210 -12.04 -23.63 -7.64
C CYS A 210 -13.20 -23.29 -6.67
N PRO A 211 -14.44 -23.80 -6.85
CA PRO A 211 -15.62 -23.32 -6.13
C PRO A 211 -15.55 -23.58 -4.62
N GLU A 212 -14.86 -24.63 -4.19
CA GLU A 212 -14.76 -25.02 -2.78
C GLU A 212 -13.54 -24.43 -2.06
N ILE A 213 -12.72 -23.63 -2.76
CA ILE A 213 -11.53 -23.02 -2.18
C ILE A 213 -11.86 -21.57 -1.84
N PRO A 214 -11.89 -21.18 -0.55
CA PRO A 214 -12.19 -19.82 -0.17
C PRO A 214 -10.98 -18.91 -0.46
N PHE A 215 -11.14 -17.96 -1.39
CA PHE A 215 -10.16 -16.93 -1.66
C PHE A 215 -10.81 -15.63 -2.13
N VAL A 216 -10.10 -14.54 -1.95
CA VAL A 216 -10.46 -13.23 -2.52
C VAL A 216 -9.79 -13.09 -3.88
N MET A 217 -10.55 -12.68 -4.91
CA MET A 217 -10.02 -12.31 -6.23
C MET A 217 -9.60 -10.84 -6.17
N GLU A 218 -8.30 -10.57 -6.03
CA GLU A 218 -7.78 -9.20 -6.01
C GLU A 218 -7.41 -8.77 -7.41
N GLN A 219 -7.94 -7.64 -7.86
CA GLN A 219 -7.77 -7.02 -9.18
C GLN A 219 -7.61 -8.04 -10.33
N PRO A 220 -8.62 -8.90 -10.55
CA PRO A 220 -8.49 -9.97 -11.53
C PRO A 220 -8.33 -9.47 -12.97
N CYS A 221 -9.03 -8.38 -13.34
CA CYS A 221 -9.05 -7.83 -14.69
C CYS A 221 -8.58 -6.38 -14.72
N ASP A 222 -8.28 -5.88 -15.92
CA ASP A 222 -7.65 -4.57 -16.12
C ASP A 222 -8.58 -3.39 -15.82
N THR A 223 -9.84 -3.45 -16.22
CA THR A 223 -10.76 -2.30 -16.16
C THR A 223 -11.91 -2.53 -15.17
N ILE A 224 -12.51 -1.42 -14.70
CA ILE A 224 -13.74 -1.48 -13.88
C ILE A 224 -14.88 -2.12 -14.67
N GLU A 225 -14.97 -1.85 -15.97
CA GLU A 225 -15.96 -2.44 -16.87
C GLU A 225 -15.84 -3.97 -16.92
N ASP A 226 -14.62 -4.50 -16.87
CA ASP A 226 -14.39 -5.94 -16.79
C ASP A 226 -14.79 -6.50 -15.42
N LEU A 227 -14.52 -5.79 -14.31
CA LEU A 227 -15.01 -6.17 -12.99
C LEU A 227 -16.55 -6.22 -12.96
N ILE A 228 -17.22 -5.22 -13.55
CA ILE A 228 -18.69 -5.22 -13.69
C ILE A 228 -19.19 -6.44 -14.48
N LYS A 229 -18.51 -6.82 -15.59
CA LYS A 229 -18.89 -7.99 -16.39
C LYS A 229 -18.73 -9.32 -15.66
N ILE A 230 -17.66 -9.48 -14.89
CA ILE A 230 -17.41 -10.74 -14.19
C ILE A 230 -18.22 -10.88 -12.91
N ARG A 231 -18.57 -9.77 -12.23
CA ARG A 231 -19.25 -9.77 -10.93
C ARG A 231 -20.45 -10.74 -10.84
N PRO A 232 -21.40 -10.75 -11.78
CA PRO A 232 -22.53 -11.69 -11.72
C PRO A 232 -22.19 -13.15 -12.10
N GLN A 233 -20.95 -13.45 -12.49
CA GLN A 233 -20.53 -14.75 -13.01
C GLN A 233 -19.54 -15.48 -12.10
N VAL A 234 -19.03 -14.82 -11.06
CA VAL A 234 -18.09 -15.36 -10.08
C VAL A 234 -18.72 -15.45 -8.70
N SER A 235 -18.39 -16.49 -7.95
CA SER A 235 -18.86 -16.67 -6.57
C SER A 235 -17.87 -16.13 -5.54
N HIS A 236 -16.61 -15.95 -5.91
CA HIS A 236 -15.58 -15.44 -5.03
C HIS A 236 -15.70 -13.92 -4.82
N PRO A 237 -15.36 -13.41 -3.64
CA PRO A 237 -15.27 -11.97 -3.38
C PRO A 237 -14.26 -11.29 -4.32
N ILE A 238 -14.60 -10.12 -4.84
CA ILE A 238 -13.71 -9.28 -5.68
C ILE A 238 -13.21 -8.11 -4.84
N TYR A 239 -11.87 -7.97 -4.74
CA TYR A 239 -11.25 -6.77 -4.17
C TYR A 239 -10.63 -5.93 -5.29
N MET A 240 -10.87 -4.62 -5.22
CA MET A 240 -10.29 -3.65 -6.17
C MET A 240 -9.01 -3.06 -5.56
N ASP A 241 -7.91 -3.12 -6.31
CA ASP A 241 -6.61 -2.53 -5.99
C ASP A 241 -6.24 -1.45 -7.02
N GLU A 242 -5.68 -1.79 -8.17
CA GLU A 242 -5.14 -0.82 -9.13
C GLU A 242 -6.19 0.15 -9.68
N ASN A 243 -7.43 -0.25 -9.79
CA ASN A 243 -8.52 0.63 -10.21
C ASN A 243 -8.96 1.63 -9.14
N SER A 244 -8.47 1.54 -7.90
CA SER A 244 -8.77 2.48 -6.80
C SER A 244 -7.93 3.76 -6.92
N THR A 245 -8.04 4.45 -8.04
CA THR A 245 -7.19 5.61 -8.39
C THR A 245 -7.67 6.93 -7.78
N SER A 246 -8.92 7.01 -7.32
CA SER A 246 -9.51 8.19 -6.72
C SER A 246 -10.65 7.84 -5.77
N LEU A 247 -11.00 8.74 -4.85
CA LEU A 247 -12.17 8.58 -3.99
C LEU A 247 -13.47 8.49 -4.80
N ASN A 248 -13.57 9.18 -5.94
CA ASN A 248 -14.74 9.08 -6.82
C ASN A 248 -14.89 7.66 -7.37
N THR A 249 -13.80 7.03 -7.79
CA THR A 249 -13.80 5.64 -8.27
C THR A 249 -14.22 4.67 -7.18
N VAL A 250 -13.73 4.88 -5.95
CA VAL A 250 -14.11 4.08 -4.77
C VAL A 250 -15.60 4.21 -4.48
N ILE A 251 -16.12 5.44 -4.42
CA ILE A 251 -17.56 5.70 -4.19
C ILE A 251 -18.42 5.05 -5.27
N LEU A 252 -17.99 5.13 -6.54
CA LEU A 252 -18.67 4.46 -7.65
C LEU A 252 -18.73 2.95 -7.48
N ALA A 253 -17.59 2.33 -7.13
CA ALA A 253 -17.48 0.88 -6.94
C ALA A 253 -18.38 0.40 -5.79
N VAL A 254 -18.36 1.11 -4.66
CA VAL A 254 -19.23 0.84 -3.51
C VAL A 254 -20.71 1.01 -3.88
N GLY A 255 -21.07 2.15 -4.46
CA GLY A 255 -22.47 2.47 -4.79
C GLY A 255 -23.11 1.55 -5.82
N ARG A 256 -22.30 0.92 -6.68
CA ARG A 256 -22.77 -0.05 -7.69
C ARG A 256 -22.63 -1.52 -7.25
N GLY A 257 -22.09 -1.79 -6.07
CA GLY A 257 -21.87 -3.17 -5.61
C GLY A 257 -20.92 -3.98 -6.52
N ILE A 258 -19.91 -3.31 -7.09
CA ILE A 258 -18.96 -3.94 -8.02
C ILE A 258 -17.99 -4.86 -7.27
N VAL A 259 -17.65 -4.50 -6.03
CA VAL A 259 -16.60 -5.12 -5.24
C VAL A 259 -17.07 -5.47 -3.83
N ASP A 260 -16.39 -6.42 -3.21
CA ASP A 260 -16.62 -6.89 -1.85
C ASP A 260 -15.56 -6.38 -0.87
N GLY A 261 -14.54 -5.66 -1.35
CA GLY A 261 -13.48 -5.07 -0.56
C GLY A 261 -12.43 -4.35 -1.39
N PHE A 262 -11.36 -3.89 -0.74
CA PHE A 262 -10.33 -3.08 -1.38
C PHE A 262 -8.91 -3.41 -0.91
N GLY A 263 -7.95 -3.36 -1.84
CA GLY A 263 -6.54 -3.17 -1.58
C GLY A 263 -6.22 -1.67 -1.55
N MET A 264 -6.19 -1.04 -0.36
CA MET A 264 -5.93 0.40 -0.28
C MET A 264 -4.42 0.69 -0.36
N LYS A 265 -4.04 1.69 -1.17
CA LYS A 265 -2.65 2.14 -1.31
C LYS A 265 -2.52 3.63 -0.98
N ILE A 266 -1.71 3.95 0.05
CA ILE A 266 -1.57 5.33 0.55
C ILE A 266 -1.12 6.29 -0.54
N THR A 267 -0.08 5.94 -1.28
CA THR A 267 0.47 6.87 -2.29
C THR A 267 -0.42 6.98 -3.52
N ARG A 268 -1.11 5.91 -3.93
CA ARG A 268 -2.04 5.95 -5.06
C ARG A 268 -3.18 6.92 -4.83
N ILE A 269 -3.72 6.99 -3.63
CA ILE A 269 -4.85 7.86 -3.30
C ILE A 269 -4.45 9.28 -2.91
N GLY A 270 -3.16 9.54 -2.64
CA GLY A 270 -2.63 10.87 -2.37
C GLY A 270 -2.20 11.16 -0.94
N GLY A 271 -2.01 10.14 -0.09
CA GLY A 271 -1.50 10.27 1.27
C GLY A 271 -2.48 9.86 2.36
N LEU A 272 -2.15 10.19 3.59
CA LEU A 272 -2.88 9.81 4.80
C LEU A 272 -4.26 10.48 4.89
N GLN A 273 -4.39 11.76 4.47
CA GLN A 273 -5.67 12.46 4.51
C GLN A 273 -6.72 11.81 3.59
N PRO A 274 -6.46 11.56 2.29
CA PRO A 274 -7.40 10.82 1.45
C PRO A 274 -7.54 9.35 1.85
N MET A 275 -6.49 8.72 2.37
CA MET A 275 -6.55 7.34 2.87
C MET A 275 -7.52 7.18 4.04
N LYS A 276 -7.52 8.16 4.96
CA LYS A 276 -8.53 8.24 6.03
C LYS A 276 -9.95 8.28 5.47
N THR A 277 -10.19 9.11 4.45
CA THR A 277 -11.51 9.20 3.80
C THR A 277 -11.88 7.88 3.12
N PHE A 278 -10.94 7.23 2.45
CA PHE A 278 -11.15 5.92 1.83
C PHE A 278 -11.56 4.87 2.88
N ARG A 279 -10.81 4.76 3.99
CA ARG A 279 -11.14 3.91 5.13
C ARG A 279 -12.56 4.19 5.64
N ASP A 280 -12.90 5.46 5.85
CA ASP A 280 -14.21 5.86 6.39
C ASP A 280 -15.36 5.45 5.43
N ILE A 281 -15.15 5.52 4.11
CA ILE A 281 -16.09 5.01 3.08
C ILE A 281 -16.25 3.49 3.23
N CYS A 282 -15.15 2.74 3.27
CA CYS A 282 -15.16 1.29 3.42
C CYS A 282 -15.85 0.86 4.71
N GLU A 283 -15.53 1.50 5.85
CA GLU A 283 -16.18 1.22 7.14
C GLU A 283 -17.67 1.53 7.14
N SER A 284 -18.10 2.60 6.46
CA SER A 284 -19.51 2.98 6.33
C SER A 284 -20.30 1.99 5.46
N ALA A 285 -19.63 1.41 4.46
CA ALA A 285 -20.19 0.40 3.57
C ALA A 285 -20.00 -1.04 4.10
N ASN A 286 -19.36 -1.22 5.27
CA ASN A 286 -19.01 -2.51 5.86
C ASN A 286 -18.17 -3.39 4.91
N LEU A 287 -17.21 -2.78 4.20
CA LEU A 287 -16.32 -3.46 3.25
C LEU A 287 -14.93 -3.69 3.86
N PRO A 288 -14.44 -4.94 3.88
CA PRO A 288 -13.07 -5.26 4.28
C PRO A 288 -12.03 -4.58 3.38
N HIS A 289 -10.87 -4.25 3.95
CA HIS A 289 -9.78 -3.63 3.21
C HIS A 289 -8.41 -3.85 3.85
N THR A 290 -7.39 -3.80 3.03
CA THR A 290 -5.99 -3.75 3.47
C THR A 290 -5.54 -2.30 3.64
N CYS A 291 -4.41 -2.09 4.31
CA CYS A 291 -3.78 -0.78 4.45
C CYS A 291 -2.33 -0.86 3.97
N ASP A 292 -2.11 -0.63 2.68
CA ASP A 292 -0.86 -0.95 2.01
C ASP A 292 -0.26 0.25 1.29
N ASP A 293 0.89 -0.01 0.67
CA ASP A 293 1.38 0.73 -0.48
C ASP A 293 1.94 -0.22 -1.55
N SER A 294 2.31 0.34 -2.71
CA SER A 294 2.94 -0.43 -3.77
C SER A 294 4.29 -0.96 -3.31
N TRP A 295 5.17 -0.05 -2.84
CA TRP A 295 6.47 -0.33 -2.25
C TRP A 295 6.89 0.85 -1.36
N GLY A 296 8.04 0.75 -0.71
CA GLY A 296 8.63 1.80 0.11
C GLY A 296 9.44 1.25 1.27
N GLY A 297 10.14 2.12 1.95
CA GLY A 297 10.90 1.79 3.17
C GLY A 297 10.10 1.98 4.44
N ASP A 298 10.80 2.29 5.54
CA ASP A 298 10.21 2.38 6.87
C ASP A 298 9.15 3.50 7.01
N ILE A 299 9.25 4.56 6.22
CA ILE A 299 8.28 5.67 6.28
C ILE A 299 6.91 5.22 5.79
N ILE A 300 6.86 4.57 4.62
CA ILE A 300 5.63 3.97 4.10
C ILE A 300 5.12 2.89 5.03
N ALA A 301 6.00 2.00 5.51
CA ALA A 301 5.64 0.93 6.43
C ALA A 301 5.00 1.46 7.71
N ALA A 302 5.56 2.53 8.30
CA ALA A 302 5.00 3.19 9.47
C ALA A 302 3.65 3.83 9.15
N ALA A 303 3.53 4.55 8.03
CA ALA A 303 2.29 5.19 7.62
C ALA A 303 1.15 4.17 7.43
N CYS A 304 1.38 3.06 6.70
CA CYS A 304 0.42 1.97 6.52
C CYS A 304 -0.01 1.37 7.87
N THR A 305 0.94 1.08 8.75
CA THR A 305 0.68 0.51 10.07
C THR A 305 -0.17 1.45 10.94
N GLN A 306 0.11 2.76 10.91
CA GLN A 306 -0.66 3.76 11.65
C GLN A 306 -2.12 3.88 11.16
N VAL A 307 -2.36 3.79 9.85
CA VAL A 307 -3.73 3.74 9.30
C VAL A 307 -4.42 2.46 9.73
N ALA A 308 -3.78 1.31 9.56
CA ALA A 308 -4.34 0.00 9.92
C ALA A 308 -4.76 -0.07 11.38
N ALA A 309 -3.99 0.56 12.27
CA ALA A 309 -4.31 0.64 13.69
C ALA A 309 -5.67 1.31 13.98
N THR A 310 -6.23 2.06 13.04
CA THR A 310 -7.50 2.78 13.20
C THR A 310 -8.71 2.07 12.58
N VAL A 311 -8.51 0.98 11.86
CA VAL A 311 -9.56 0.23 11.15
C VAL A 311 -10.36 -0.63 12.14
N LYS A 312 -11.66 -0.85 11.87
CA LYS A 312 -12.48 -1.80 12.63
C LYS A 312 -11.93 -3.21 12.47
N GLU A 313 -11.89 -3.98 13.58
CA GLU A 313 -11.28 -5.32 13.64
C GLU A 313 -11.82 -6.26 12.56
N ASN A 314 -13.13 -6.32 12.39
CA ASN A 314 -13.78 -7.21 11.43
C ASN A 314 -13.62 -6.78 9.95
N LEU A 315 -13.04 -5.61 9.67
CA LEU A 315 -12.81 -5.08 8.33
C LEU A 315 -11.32 -4.99 7.98
N LEU A 316 -10.43 -5.20 8.96
CA LEU A 316 -9.00 -5.15 8.74
C LEU A 316 -8.48 -6.44 8.10
N GLU A 317 -8.10 -6.36 6.84
CA GLU A 317 -7.54 -7.48 6.08
C GLU A 317 -6.04 -7.67 6.31
N GLY A 318 -5.36 -6.65 6.85
CA GLY A 318 -3.94 -6.66 7.16
C GLY A 318 -3.15 -5.57 6.46
N VAL A 319 -1.84 -5.59 6.69
CA VAL A 319 -0.88 -4.63 6.13
C VAL A 319 0.19 -5.39 5.36
N TRP A 320 0.38 -5.04 4.09
CA TRP A 320 1.56 -5.49 3.36
C TRP A 320 2.71 -4.51 3.58
N LEU A 321 3.90 -5.04 3.86
CA LEU A 321 5.12 -4.27 3.99
C LEU A 321 6.19 -4.76 3.00
N ALA A 322 6.98 -3.85 2.47
CA ALA A 322 8.10 -4.18 1.61
C ALA A 322 9.31 -4.77 2.38
N ALA A 323 9.40 -4.58 3.68
CA ALA A 323 10.54 -5.00 4.52
C ALA A 323 11.02 -6.46 4.32
N PRO A 324 10.15 -7.47 4.11
CA PRO A 324 10.61 -8.83 3.79
C PRO A 324 11.34 -8.96 2.44
N TYR A 325 11.14 -8.01 1.52
CA TYR A 325 11.60 -8.09 0.14
C TYR A 325 12.73 -7.13 -0.22
N ILE A 326 13.01 -6.12 0.61
CA ILE A 326 14.04 -5.10 0.37
C ILE A 326 15.14 -5.15 1.43
N GLU A 327 16.31 -4.63 1.09
CA GLU A 327 17.44 -4.49 2.01
C GLU A 327 17.43 -3.13 2.71
N GLY A 328 17.87 -3.12 3.98
CA GLY A 328 18.09 -1.92 4.76
C GLY A 328 16.84 -1.37 5.46
N HIS A 329 17.11 -0.46 6.39
CA HIS A 329 16.14 0.31 7.16
C HIS A 329 16.63 1.76 7.29
N TYR A 330 15.70 2.71 7.31
CA TYR A 330 16.01 4.11 7.62
C TYR A 330 16.19 4.32 9.12
N ASP A 331 15.46 3.55 9.92
CA ASP A 331 15.61 3.46 11.38
C ASP A 331 15.90 2.00 11.77
N GLU A 332 17.15 1.69 12.06
CA GLU A 332 17.56 0.32 12.41
C GLU A 332 17.00 -0.16 13.75
N LYS A 333 16.68 0.77 14.65
CA LYS A 333 16.22 0.45 16.01
C LYS A 333 14.71 0.34 16.12
N ASN A 334 13.98 1.22 15.44
CA ASN A 334 12.53 1.35 15.55
C ASN A 334 11.81 1.16 14.21
N GLY A 335 12.52 0.79 13.14
CA GLY A 335 11.92 0.47 11.84
C GLY A 335 10.84 -0.60 11.99
N VAL A 336 9.82 -0.51 11.17
CA VAL A 336 8.64 -1.38 11.27
C VAL A 336 9.01 -2.82 10.91
N GLN A 337 8.79 -3.73 11.85
CA GLN A 337 9.14 -5.14 11.71
C GLN A 337 7.90 -6.03 11.83
N ILE A 338 7.91 -7.13 11.06
CA ILE A 338 6.91 -8.18 11.15
C ILE A 338 7.41 -9.27 12.09
N ASN A 339 6.65 -9.58 13.12
CA ASN A 339 6.94 -10.65 14.06
C ASN A 339 5.77 -11.63 14.10
N LYS A 340 6.02 -12.88 13.72
CA LYS A 340 4.99 -13.93 13.64
C LYS A 340 3.75 -13.45 12.87
N GLY A 341 3.96 -12.85 11.70
CA GLY A 341 2.88 -12.35 10.84
C GLY A 341 2.13 -11.12 11.37
N HIS A 342 2.65 -10.44 12.38
CA HIS A 342 2.01 -9.26 12.99
C HIS A 342 2.99 -8.10 13.14
N ILE A 343 2.45 -6.87 13.23
CA ILE A 343 3.20 -5.63 13.34
C ILE A 343 2.76 -4.89 14.60
N SER A 344 3.73 -4.49 15.44
CA SER A 344 3.47 -3.63 16.60
C SER A 344 3.29 -2.18 16.15
N VAL A 345 2.24 -1.52 16.64
CA VAL A 345 1.90 -0.13 16.29
C VAL A 345 2.63 0.82 17.23
N SER A 346 3.46 1.70 16.68
CA SER A 346 4.16 2.71 17.48
C SER A 346 3.19 3.73 18.06
N GLN A 347 3.34 4.02 19.36
CA GLN A 347 2.58 5.06 20.06
C GLN A 347 3.34 6.38 20.15
N LYS A 348 4.57 6.43 19.63
CA LYS A 348 5.40 7.65 19.60
C LYS A 348 4.77 8.72 18.69
N PRO A 349 5.09 10.01 18.89
CA PRO A 349 4.61 11.11 18.04
C PRO A 349 4.96 10.93 16.55
N GLY A 350 4.09 11.40 15.67
CA GLY A 350 4.24 11.30 14.24
C GLY A 350 4.17 9.85 13.74
N LEU A 351 5.06 9.47 12.84
CA LEU A 351 5.24 8.10 12.32
C LEU A 351 5.76 7.14 13.39
N GLY A 352 6.41 7.68 14.44
CA GLY A 352 6.98 6.89 15.52
C GLY A 352 8.31 6.23 15.19
N ILE A 353 8.98 6.67 14.15
CA ILE A 353 10.32 6.26 13.71
C ILE A 353 11.26 7.47 13.66
N GLU A 354 12.58 7.23 13.72
CA GLU A 354 13.63 8.23 13.63
C GLU A 354 14.44 8.03 12.36
N ILE A 355 14.42 8.99 11.45
CA ILE A 355 15.05 8.87 10.14
C ILE A 355 16.48 9.41 10.19
N ASP A 356 17.44 8.56 9.83
CA ASP A 356 18.83 8.93 9.58
C ASP A 356 19.01 9.34 8.11
N GLU A 357 18.94 10.64 7.83
CA GLU A 357 19.07 11.19 6.48
C GLU A 357 20.42 10.93 5.81
N LYS A 358 21.46 10.58 6.60
CA LYS A 358 22.78 10.22 6.07
C LYS A 358 22.78 8.91 5.26
N LYS A 359 21.74 8.11 5.42
CA LYS A 359 21.56 6.87 4.67
C LYS A 359 21.06 7.10 3.25
N PHE A 360 20.53 8.29 2.93
CA PHE A 360 19.95 8.56 1.62
C PHE A 360 21.02 8.83 0.55
N SER A 361 20.73 8.41 -0.68
CA SER A 361 21.71 8.46 -1.77
C SER A 361 22.02 9.88 -2.23
N ALA A 362 21.00 10.74 -2.39
CA ALA A 362 21.18 12.10 -2.88
C ALA A 362 20.06 13.05 -2.43
N LEU A 363 20.44 14.28 -2.05
CA LEU A 363 19.53 15.43 -2.01
C LEU A 363 19.37 15.95 -3.44
N ILE A 364 18.13 15.99 -3.95
CA ILE A 364 17.81 16.40 -5.33
C ILE A 364 17.38 17.86 -5.38
N PHE A 365 16.46 18.27 -4.51
CA PHE A 365 15.91 19.63 -4.44
C PHE A 365 15.83 20.11 -2.99
N SER A 366 15.96 21.44 -2.83
CA SER A 366 15.73 22.15 -1.58
C SER A 366 15.00 23.46 -1.89
N PHE A 367 13.90 23.69 -1.22
CA PHE A 367 13.04 24.87 -1.38
C PHE A 367 12.83 25.57 -0.05
#